data_577584b4c0bb4d8de14ea766dfd6bdfb
#
_entry.id   577584b4c0bb4d8de14ea766dfd6bdfb
#
_cell.length_a   1.000
_cell.length_b   1.000
_cell.length_c   1.000
_cell.angle_alpha   90.00
_cell.angle_beta   90.00
_cell.angle_gamma   90.00
#
_symmetry.space_group_name_H-M   'P 1'
#
loop_
_entity.id
_entity.type
_entity.pdbx_description
1 polymer ?
#
loop_
_entity_poly.entity_id
_entity_poly.type
_entity_poly.pdbx_seq_one_letter_code
_entity_poly.pdbx_strand_id
1 'polypeptide(L)'
;TWWILVLLVAAALTGLLIVARRRLVRDDAEPAARRAWWRRLAIVVVIVLALAGPAIRGSEAISVSNVEIYMVVDRTGSMAAEDYQGKGPDGVDQSASTRLDGVRADMRAVREAFPDSRFSIIALDNTAARELPLTHDTNAVDAWIGSFKQEVTGHATGSSLEVALPLLGQSLAQSRQSDPKDIRLVY
;
A
#
# COMPACT_ATOMS: atom_id res chain seq x y z
N THR A 1 14.80 19.54 11.25
CA THR A 1 15.23 20.35 12.44
C THR A 1 15.53 19.49 13.67
N TRP A 2 14.89 18.37 13.87
CA TRP A 2 15.10 17.44 14.97
C TRP A 2 16.57 16.90 15.05
N TRP A 3 17.17 16.56 13.93
CA TRP A 3 18.53 16.04 13.85
C TRP A 3 19.59 17.01 14.37
N ILE A 4 19.38 18.31 14.20
CA ILE A 4 20.28 19.36 14.70
C ILE A 4 20.29 19.36 16.23
N LEU A 5 19.13 19.19 16.86
CA LEU A 5 19.00 19.09 18.31
C LEU A 5 19.71 17.86 18.86
N VAL A 6 19.56 16.70 18.22
CA VAL A 6 20.25 15.46 18.60
C VAL A 6 21.75 15.61 18.49
N LEU A 7 22.26 16.21 17.42
CA LEU A 7 23.68 16.48 17.22
C LEU A 7 24.25 17.46 18.27
N LEU A 8 23.52 18.52 18.62
CA LEU A 8 23.92 19.47 19.64
C LEU A 8 23.99 18.83 21.04
N VAL A 9 23.01 18.00 21.38
CA VAL A 9 23.00 17.25 22.65
C VAL A 9 24.16 16.26 22.70
N ALA A 10 24.39 15.52 21.63
CA ALA A 10 25.50 14.56 21.53
C ALA A 10 26.86 15.28 21.66
N ALA A 11 27.06 16.43 21.01
CA ALA A 11 28.26 17.23 21.09
C ALA A 11 28.48 17.79 22.51
N ALA A 12 27.44 18.29 23.16
CA ALA A 12 27.53 18.80 24.54
C ALA A 12 27.86 17.67 25.54
N LEU A 13 27.25 16.50 25.41
CA LEU A 13 27.55 15.33 26.24
C LEU A 13 28.98 14.82 26.01
N THR A 14 29.45 14.78 24.78
CA THR A 14 30.82 14.39 24.46
C THR A 14 31.82 15.36 25.03
N GLY A 15 31.56 16.67 24.93
CA GLY A 15 32.40 17.72 25.56
C GLY A 15 32.48 17.57 27.08
N LEU A 16 31.35 17.35 27.73
CA LEU A 16 31.28 17.12 29.18
C LEU A 16 32.09 15.88 29.62
N LEU A 17 32.02 14.78 28.86
CA LEU A 17 32.77 13.57 29.11
C LEU A 17 34.29 13.75 28.94
N ILE A 18 34.70 14.52 27.95
CA ILE A 18 36.13 14.84 27.73
C ILE A 18 36.68 15.65 28.92
N VAL A 19 35.94 16.66 29.38
CA VAL A 19 36.31 17.47 30.54
C VAL A 19 36.37 16.60 31.80
N ALA A 20 35.37 15.76 32.05
CA ALA A 20 35.34 14.84 33.16
C ALA A 20 36.55 13.86 33.15
N ARG A 21 36.90 13.34 31.95
CA ARG A 21 38.08 12.47 31.77
C ARG A 21 39.38 13.20 32.10
N ARG A 22 39.53 14.46 31.64
CA ARG A 22 40.75 15.26 31.92
C ARG A 22 40.94 15.50 33.42
N ARG A 23 39.84 15.68 34.17
CA ARG A 23 39.90 15.81 35.65
C ARG A 23 40.29 14.49 36.32
N LEU A 24 39.71 13.34 35.90
CA LEU A 24 40.02 12.01 36.44
C LEU A 24 41.45 11.55 36.17
N VAL A 25 42.05 11.95 35.03
CA VAL A 25 43.44 11.62 34.68
C VAL A 25 44.46 12.50 35.45
N ARG A 26 44.01 13.69 35.90
CA ARG A 26 44.88 14.63 36.63
C ARG A 26 45.04 14.28 38.11
N ASP A 27 44.11 13.48 38.65
CA ASP A 27 44.02 13.18 40.10
C ASP A 27 44.42 11.73 40.46
N ASP A 28 45.33 11.05 39.70
CA ASP A 28 45.76 9.64 39.93
C ASP A 28 44.63 8.73 40.42
N ALA A 29 43.49 8.76 39.74
CA ALA A 29 42.24 8.19 40.21
C ALA A 29 42.32 6.64 40.39
N GLU A 30 41.91 6.18 41.55
CA GLU A 30 41.76 4.75 41.89
C GLU A 30 41.04 3.94 40.81
N PRO A 31 41.34 2.63 40.65
CA PRO A 31 40.71 1.77 39.65
C PRO A 31 39.21 1.72 39.79
N ALA A 32 38.65 2.03 40.95
CA ALA A 32 37.21 2.12 41.19
C ALA A 32 36.56 3.36 40.47
N ALA A 33 37.23 4.48 40.51
CA ALA A 33 36.78 5.71 39.83
C ALA A 33 36.80 5.55 38.29
N ARG A 34 37.79 4.82 37.77
CA ARG A 34 37.87 4.51 36.31
C ARG A 34 36.74 3.59 35.88
N ARG A 35 36.34 2.59 36.68
CA ARG A 35 35.17 1.73 36.39
C ARG A 35 33.84 2.49 36.46
N ALA A 36 33.70 3.38 37.42
CA ALA A 36 32.53 4.24 37.52
C ALA A 36 32.37 5.15 36.32
N TRP A 37 33.46 5.69 35.78
CA TRP A 37 33.47 6.50 34.57
C TRP A 37 33.01 5.73 33.32
N TRP A 38 33.52 4.50 33.13
CA TRP A 38 33.12 3.65 32.01
C TRP A 38 31.63 3.30 32.07
N ARG A 39 31.06 3.05 33.25
CA ARG A 39 29.62 2.81 33.43
C ARG A 39 28.81 4.05 33.02
N ARG A 40 29.22 5.24 33.43
CA ARG A 40 28.54 6.49 33.04
C ARG A 40 28.60 6.73 31.55
N LEU A 41 29.75 6.47 30.94
CA LEU A 41 29.90 6.57 29.47
C LEU A 41 28.95 5.60 28.76
N ALA A 42 28.88 4.35 29.19
CA ALA A 42 27.99 3.36 28.61
C ALA A 42 26.51 3.80 28.71
N ILE A 43 26.09 4.32 29.86
CA ILE A 43 24.72 4.85 30.03
C ILE A 43 24.43 5.99 29.04
N VAL A 44 25.36 6.93 28.90
CA VAL A 44 25.18 8.06 27.97
C VAL A 44 25.08 7.56 26.51
N VAL A 45 25.93 6.61 26.12
CA VAL A 45 25.87 6.01 24.78
C VAL A 45 24.54 5.31 24.54
N VAL A 46 24.03 4.56 25.51
CA VAL A 46 22.72 3.90 25.41
C VAL A 46 21.60 4.92 25.28
N ILE A 47 21.62 5.99 26.07
CA ILE A 47 20.63 7.06 26.00
C ILE A 47 20.68 7.75 24.63
N VAL A 48 21.87 8.07 24.10
CA VAL A 48 22.03 8.69 22.78
C VAL A 48 21.53 7.75 21.67
N LEU A 49 21.83 6.45 21.76
CA LEU A 49 21.32 5.46 20.81
C LEU A 49 19.80 5.31 20.90
N ALA A 50 19.24 5.35 22.10
CA ALA A 50 17.77 5.28 22.29
C ALA A 50 17.07 6.55 21.75
N LEU A 51 17.66 7.73 21.95
CA LEU A 51 17.13 8.99 21.44
C LEU A 51 17.35 9.16 19.92
N ALA A 52 18.40 8.56 19.37
CA ALA A 52 18.63 8.53 17.92
C ALA A 52 17.52 7.75 17.20
N GLY A 53 16.70 7.01 17.94
CA GLY A 53 15.63 6.15 17.44
C GLY A 53 16.20 5.26 16.33
N PRO A 54 16.35 3.97 16.47
CA PRO A 54 16.57 3.13 15.31
C PRO A 54 15.36 3.40 14.41
N ALA A 55 15.56 4.21 13.36
CA ALA A 55 14.65 4.25 12.23
C ALA A 55 14.77 2.87 11.57
N ILE A 56 14.19 1.87 12.21
CA ILE A 56 13.73 0.70 11.51
C ILE A 56 12.74 1.33 10.54
N ARG A 57 13.18 1.52 9.29
CA ARG A 57 12.27 1.66 8.19
C ARG A 57 11.47 0.34 8.18
N GLY A 58 10.45 0.26 9.04
CA GLY A 58 9.28 -0.46 8.68
C GLY A 58 8.95 0.11 7.31
N SER A 59 8.84 -0.71 6.31
CA SER A 59 7.99 -0.39 5.18
C SER A 59 6.71 0.11 5.85
N GLU A 60 6.55 1.44 6.00
CA GLU A 60 5.23 1.99 6.14
C GLU A 60 4.56 1.49 4.86
N ALA A 61 3.83 0.41 4.96
CA ALA A 61 2.65 0.27 4.17
C ALA A 61 1.96 1.61 4.42
N ILE A 62 2.12 2.54 3.47
CA ILE A 62 1.33 3.75 3.46
C ILE A 62 -0.07 3.19 3.52
N SER A 63 -0.69 3.23 4.69
CA SER A 63 -2.11 3.01 4.85
C SER A 63 -2.74 4.17 4.08
N VAL A 64 -2.83 4.00 2.78
CA VAL A 64 -3.46 4.96 1.87
C VAL A 64 -4.95 4.66 2.02
N SER A 65 -5.48 5.03 3.19
CA SER A 65 -6.91 4.88 3.52
C SER A 65 -7.82 5.66 2.57
N ASN A 66 -7.24 6.43 1.65
CA ASN A 66 -7.92 7.35 0.76
C ASN A 66 -7.67 6.98 -0.72
N VAL A 67 -7.62 5.69 -1.05
CA VAL A 67 -7.54 5.22 -2.44
C VAL A 67 -8.90 4.71 -2.88
N GLU A 68 -9.33 5.17 -4.04
CA GLU A 68 -10.47 4.66 -4.77
C GLU A 68 -9.99 3.91 -6.00
N ILE A 69 -10.44 2.69 -6.17
CA ILE A 69 -10.06 1.84 -7.29
C ILE A 69 -11.31 1.55 -8.12
N TYR A 70 -11.28 2.01 -9.36
CA TYR A 70 -12.33 1.79 -10.36
C TYR A 70 -11.87 0.69 -11.30
N MET A 71 -12.44 -0.50 -11.15
CA MET A 71 -12.17 -1.64 -12.02
C MET A 71 -13.14 -1.60 -13.21
N VAL A 72 -12.59 -1.50 -14.42
CA VAL A 72 -13.36 -1.50 -15.67
C VAL A 72 -13.12 -2.83 -16.36
N VAL A 73 -14.12 -3.67 -16.44
CA VAL A 73 -13.97 -5.10 -16.76
C VAL A 73 -14.80 -5.46 -17.98
N ASP A 74 -14.17 -6.04 -18.98
CA ASP A 74 -14.83 -6.61 -20.17
C ASP A 74 -15.47 -7.97 -19.82
N ARG A 75 -16.74 -8.13 -20.14
CA ARG A 75 -17.47 -9.40 -20.02
C ARG A 75 -18.06 -9.91 -21.34
N THR A 76 -17.56 -9.39 -22.44
CA THR A 76 -18.00 -9.82 -23.77
C THR A 76 -17.65 -11.28 -24.06
N GLY A 77 -18.26 -11.83 -25.13
CA GLY A 77 -18.06 -13.23 -25.52
C GLY A 77 -16.61 -13.63 -25.77
N SER A 78 -15.73 -12.69 -26.15
CA SER A 78 -14.30 -12.93 -26.34
C SER A 78 -13.57 -13.32 -25.03
N MET A 79 -14.14 -13.00 -23.87
CA MET A 79 -13.56 -13.34 -22.57
C MET A 79 -13.70 -14.84 -22.22
N ALA A 80 -14.49 -15.60 -22.99
CA ALA A 80 -14.56 -17.06 -22.89
C ALA A 80 -13.40 -17.79 -23.61
N ALA A 81 -12.56 -17.07 -24.33
CA ALA A 81 -11.42 -17.69 -25.01
C ALA A 81 -10.48 -18.37 -23.98
N GLU A 82 -10.12 -19.63 -24.25
CA GLU A 82 -9.25 -20.47 -23.40
C GLU A 82 -7.78 -20.32 -23.80
N ASP A 83 -7.34 -19.10 -24.04
CA ASP A 83 -5.99 -18.75 -24.44
C ASP A 83 -5.18 -18.05 -23.35
N TYR A 84 -5.75 -17.91 -22.16
CA TYR A 84 -5.06 -17.29 -21.03
C TYR A 84 -4.03 -18.27 -20.45
N GLN A 85 -2.78 -17.79 -20.34
CA GLN A 85 -1.69 -18.48 -19.68
C GLN A 85 -1.26 -17.66 -18.47
N GLY A 86 -1.64 -18.08 -17.30
CA GLY A 86 -1.35 -17.34 -16.07
C GLY A 86 -1.87 -18.07 -14.85
N LYS A 87 -2.05 -17.34 -13.77
CA LYS A 87 -2.58 -17.88 -12.51
C LYS A 87 -4.10 -17.91 -12.55
N GLY A 88 -4.69 -19.05 -12.23
CA GLY A 88 -6.13 -19.15 -12.01
C GLY A 88 -6.59 -18.39 -10.77
N PRO A 89 -7.92 -18.37 -10.52
CA PRO A 89 -8.49 -17.69 -9.34
C PRO A 89 -7.97 -18.21 -8.00
N ASP A 90 -7.42 -19.42 -7.98
CA ASP A 90 -6.80 -20.11 -6.83
C ASP A 90 -5.29 -19.88 -6.71
N GLY A 91 -4.72 -19.06 -7.60
CA GLY A 91 -3.29 -18.75 -7.64
C GLY A 91 -2.43 -19.87 -8.26
N VAL A 92 -3.03 -20.94 -8.75
CA VAL A 92 -2.34 -22.06 -9.41
C VAL A 92 -2.13 -21.73 -10.89
N ASP A 93 -0.93 -22.06 -11.41
CA ASP A 93 -0.66 -21.90 -12.83
C ASP A 93 -1.59 -22.81 -13.65
N GLN A 94 -2.44 -22.21 -14.47
CA GLN A 94 -3.39 -22.90 -15.33
C GLN A 94 -3.01 -22.64 -16.79
N SER A 95 -2.76 -23.73 -17.51
CA SER A 95 -2.39 -23.67 -18.93
C SER A 95 -3.58 -23.58 -19.89
N ALA A 96 -4.82 -23.55 -19.37
CA ALA A 96 -6.04 -23.55 -20.16
C ALA A 96 -7.20 -22.85 -19.42
N SER A 97 -6.92 -21.70 -18.83
CA SER A 97 -7.97 -20.86 -18.23
C SER A 97 -8.58 -19.93 -19.26
N THR A 98 -9.82 -19.55 -19.06
CA THR A 98 -10.43 -18.49 -19.84
C THR A 98 -9.80 -17.13 -19.50
N ARG A 99 -9.86 -16.18 -20.42
CA ARG A 99 -9.48 -14.78 -20.15
C ARG A 99 -10.23 -14.21 -18.95
N LEU A 100 -11.48 -14.62 -18.78
CA LEU A 100 -12.32 -14.23 -17.65
C LEU A 100 -11.75 -14.72 -16.30
N ASP A 101 -11.19 -15.92 -16.27
CA ASP A 101 -10.55 -16.45 -15.05
C ASP A 101 -9.29 -15.66 -14.71
N GLY A 102 -8.54 -15.23 -15.73
CA GLY A 102 -7.41 -14.32 -15.56
C GLY A 102 -7.83 -12.99 -14.95
N VAL A 103 -8.86 -12.37 -15.49
CA VAL A 103 -9.41 -11.10 -14.95
C VAL A 103 -9.86 -11.27 -13.50
N ARG A 104 -10.52 -12.37 -13.14
CA ARG A 104 -10.91 -12.64 -11.74
C ARG A 104 -9.69 -12.76 -10.82
N ALA A 105 -8.62 -13.40 -11.29
CA ALA A 105 -7.38 -13.52 -10.53
C ALA A 105 -6.73 -12.15 -10.31
N ASP A 106 -6.64 -11.34 -11.35
CA ASP A 106 -6.06 -9.99 -11.30
C ASP A 106 -6.87 -9.06 -10.38
N MET A 107 -8.21 -9.08 -10.48
CA MET A 107 -9.07 -8.29 -9.61
C MET A 107 -8.90 -8.66 -8.13
N ARG A 108 -8.75 -9.97 -7.80
CA ARG A 108 -8.45 -10.40 -6.44
C ARG A 108 -7.09 -9.91 -5.98
N ALA A 109 -6.07 -10.02 -6.84
CA ALA A 109 -4.73 -9.53 -6.52
C ALA A 109 -4.72 -8.02 -6.22
N VAL A 110 -5.44 -7.22 -7.03
CA VAL A 110 -5.59 -5.78 -6.78
C VAL A 110 -6.33 -5.53 -5.46
N ARG A 111 -7.42 -6.24 -5.18
CA ARG A 111 -8.16 -6.10 -3.94
C ARG A 111 -7.29 -6.45 -2.71
N GLU A 112 -6.49 -7.51 -2.79
CA GLU A 112 -5.57 -7.94 -1.73
C GLU A 112 -4.40 -6.95 -1.52
N ALA A 113 -3.92 -6.35 -2.60
CA ALA A 113 -2.85 -5.35 -2.53
C ALA A 113 -3.31 -4.03 -1.86
N PHE A 114 -4.61 -3.73 -1.90
CA PHE A 114 -5.19 -2.48 -1.37
C PHE A 114 -6.36 -2.75 -0.41
N PRO A 115 -6.13 -3.39 0.74
CA PRO A 115 -7.20 -3.86 1.64
C PRO A 115 -8.06 -2.74 2.23
N ASP A 116 -7.50 -1.54 2.41
CA ASP A 116 -8.17 -0.39 3.02
C ASP A 116 -8.78 0.58 2.00
N SER A 117 -8.78 0.20 0.71
CA SER A 117 -9.29 1.04 -0.37
C SER A 117 -10.79 0.88 -0.60
N ARG A 118 -11.37 1.84 -1.31
CA ARG A 118 -12.73 1.75 -1.84
C ARG A 118 -12.69 1.20 -3.26
N PHE A 119 -13.61 0.31 -3.57
CA PHE A 119 -13.69 -0.32 -4.88
C PHE A 119 -15.01 0.00 -5.56
N SER A 120 -14.96 0.27 -6.85
CA SER A 120 -16.12 0.36 -7.74
C SER A 120 -15.86 -0.49 -8.98
N ILE A 121 -16.89 -1.17 -9.46
CA ILE A 121 -16.76 -2.06 -10.62
C ILE A 121 -17.73 -1.61 -11.72
N ILE A 122 -17.19 -1.42 -12.90
CA ILE A 122 -17.91 -1.09 -14.12
C ILE A 122 -17.69 -2.22 -15.10
N ALA A 123 -18.76 -2.93 -15.44
CA ALA A 123 -18.71 -3.99 -16.45
C ALA A 123 -19.03 -3.44 -17.83
N LEU A 124 -18.31 -3.96 -18.81
CA LEU A 124 -18.45 -3.64 -20.22
C LEU A 124 -19.01 -4.86 -20.97
N ASP A 125 -20.02 -4.61 -21.75
CA ASP A 125 -20.46 -5.46 -22.84
C ASP A 125 -20.77 -4.54 -24.05
N ASN A 126 -21.97 -4.65 -24.64
CA ASN A 126 -22.46 -3.65 -25.62
C ASN A 126 -22.76 -2.29 -24.97
N THR A 127 -22.86 -2.25 -23.66
CA THR A 127 -23.12 -1.08 -22.83
C THR A 127 -22.16 -1.08 -21.65
N ALA A 128 -22.09 0.03 -20.90
CA ALA A 128 -21.37 0.07 -19.65
C ALA A 128 -22.37 0.18 -18.49
N ALA A 129 -22.20 -0.67 -17.50
CA ALA A 129 -23.00 -0.67 -16.29
C ALA A 129 -22.12 -0.60 -15.04
N ARG A 130 -22.50 0.23 -14.07
CA ARG A 130 -21.90 0.22 -12.75
C ARG A 130 -22.52 -0.93 -11.95
N GLU A 131 -21.83 -2.04 -11.90
CA GLU A 131 -22.26 -3.25 -11.22
C GLU A 131 -22.07 -3.16 -9.71
N LEU A 132 -20.99 -2.51 -9.27
CA LEU A 132 -20.71 -2.26 -7.87
C LEU A 132 -20.42 -0.77 -7.65
N PRO A 133 -21.25 -0.07 -6.87
CA PRO A 133 -20.97 1.29 -6.43
C PRO A 133 -19.70 1.33 -5.58
N LEU A 134 -19.09 2.52 -5.47
CA LEU A 134 -17.90 2.72 -4.64
C LEU A 134 -18.17 2.30 -3.19
N THR A 135 -17.44 1.31 -2.71
CA THR A 135 -17.65 0.70 -1.39
C THR A 135 -16.34 0.27 -0.72
N HIS A 136 -16.33 0.26 0.62
CA HIS A 136 -15.30 -0.36 1.45
C HIS A 136 -15.60 -1.84 1.76
N ASP A 137 -16.80 -2.34 1.40
CA ASP A 137 -17.19 -3.70 1.70
C ASP A 137 -16.45 -4.69 0.81
N THR A 138 -15.34 -5.21 1.32
CA THR A 138 -14.50 -6.20 0.64
C THR A 138 -15.24 -7.50 0.37
N ASN A 139 -16.21 -7.87 1.22
CA ASN A 139 -17.03 -9.07 0.99
C ASN A 139 -17.94 -8.89 -0.22
N ALA A 140 -18.50 -7.70 -0.40
CA ALA A 140 -19.29 -7.38 -1.58
C ALA A 140 -18.45 -7.42 -2.85
N VAL A 141 -17.21 -6.90 -2.80
CA VAL A 141 -16.25 -6.96 -3.92
C VAL A 141 -15.92 -8.41 -4.26
N ASP A 142 -15.55 -9.22 -3.25
CA ASP A 142 -15.18 -10.63 -3.45
C ASP A 142 -16.36 -11.46 -3.96
N ALA A 143 -17.58 -11.22 -3.46
CA ALA A 143 -18.78 -11.88 -3.93
C ALA A 143 -19.07 -11.53 -5.39
N TRP A 144 -18.89 -10.27 -5.77
CA TRP A 144 -19.06 -9.84 -7.16
C TRP A 144 -18.02 -10.51 -8.08
N ILE A 145 -16.72 -10.47 -7.71
CA ILE A 145 -15.65 -11.13 -8.47
C ILE A 145 -15.95 -12.64 -8.63
N GLY A 146 -16.42 -13.30 -7.57
CA GLY A 146 -16.77 -14.72 -7.59
C GLY A 146 -17.98 -15.04 -8.49
N SER A 147 -18.95 -14.15 -8.57
CA SER A 147 -20.16 -14.29 -9.36
C SER A 147 -20.02 -13.79 -10.80
N PHE A 148 -18.95 -13.07 -11.10
CA PHE A 148 -18.72 -12.46 -12.41
C PHE A 148 -18.71 -13.53 -13.50
N LYS A 149 -19.63 -13.41 -14.44
CA LYS A 149 -19.81 -14.34 -15.55
C LYS A 149 -19.81 -13.58 -16.86
N GLN A 150 -19.41 -14.28 -17.89
CA GLN A 150 -19.57 -13.79 -19.25
C GLN A 150 -21.07 -13.59 -19.54
N GLU A 151 -21.39 -12.46 -20.13
CA GLU A 151 -22.73 -12.22 -20.66
C GLU A 151 -22.73 -12.49 -22.17
N VAL A 152 -23.40 -13.56 -22.55
CA VAL A 152 -23.59 -13.90 -23.97
C VAL A 152 -24.83 -13.15 -24.45
N THR A 153 -24.67 -11.89 -24.82
CA THR A 153 -25.70 -11.22 -25.59
C THR A 153 -25.55 -11.61 -27.05
N GLY A 154 -26.58 -12.18 -27.64
CA GLY A 154 -26.53 -12.78 -28.99
C GLY A 154 -26.20 -11.83 -30.15
N HIS A 155 -25.82 -10.59 -29.88
CA HIS A 155 -25.49 -9.54 -30.83
C HIS A 155 -24.27 -8.71 -30.35
N ALA A 156 -23.29 -9.35 -29.70
CA ALA A 156 -22.09 -8.66 -29.27
C ALA A 156 -21.30 -8.15 -30.50
N THR A 157 -21.35 -6.87 -30.76
CA THR A 157 -20.61 -6.17 -31.83
C THR A 157 -19.17 -5.85 -31.42
N GLY A 158 -18.68 -6.40 -30.32
CA GLY A 158 -17.36 -6.17 -29.74
C GLY A 158 -17.45 -5.26 -28.50
N SER A 159 -16.38 -5.27 -27.71
CA SER A 159 -16.22 -4.38 -26.57
C SER A 159 -15.56 -3.06 -27.04
N SER A 160 -16.12 -1.92 -26.63
CA SER A 160 -15.51 -0.61 -26.80
C SER A 160 -15.37 0.07 -25.45
N LEU A 161 -14.14 0.42 -25.10
CA LEU A 161 -13.87 1.18 -23.89
C LEU A 161 -14.57 2.57 -23.92
N GLU A 162 -14.83 3.09 -25.10
CA GLU A 162 -15.52 4.38 -25.28
C GLU A 162 -16.88 4.41 -24.59
N VAL A 163 -17.55 3.26 -24.50
CA VAL A 163 -18.89 3.16 -23.87
C VAL A 163 -18.79 3.33 -22.33
N ALA A 164 -17.65 2.97 -21.73
CA ALA A 164 -17.42 3.13 -20.29
C ALA A 164 -16.97 4.53 -19.90
N LEU A 165 -16.32 5.27 -20.79
CA LEU A 165 -15.71 6.56 -20.46
C LEU A 165 -16.70 7.58 -19.87
N PRO A 166 -17.93 7.75 -20.38
CA PRO A 166 -18.91 8.67 -19.80
C PRO A 166 -19.28 8.28 -18.35
N LEU A 167 -19.52 6.99 -18.11
CA LEU A 167 -19.90 6.48 -16.80
C LEU A 167 -18.74 6.58 -15.81
N LEU A 168 -17.53 6.24 -16.24
CA LEU A 168 -16.32 6.39 -15.45
C LEU A 168 -16.06 7.88 -15.13
N GLY A 169 -16.14 8.75 -16.12
CA GLY A 169 -15.97 10.20 -15.95
C GLY A 169 -16.98 10.77 -14.96
N GLN A 170 -18.25 10.37 -15.03
CA GLN A 170 -19.28 10.77 -14.07
C GLN A 170 -18.94 10.27 -12.65
N SER A 171 -18.49 9.02 -12.52
CA SER A 171 -18.11 8.43 -11.23
C SER A 171 -16.94 9.16 -10.59
N LEU A 172 -15.92 9.46 -11.37
CA LEU A 172 -14.74 10.21 -10.92
C LEU A 172 -15.10 11.67 -10.56
N ALA A 173 -15.96 12.31 -11.32
CA ALA A 173 -16.41 13.68 -11.03
C ALA A 173 -17.21 13.73 -9.72
N GLN A 174 -18.11 12.77 -9.52
CA GLN A 174 -18.90 12.66 -8.28
C GLN A 174 -17.99 12.43 -7.07
N SER A 175 -17.04 11.52 -7.18
CA SER A 175 -16.09 11.23 -6.11
C SER A 175 -15.22 12.45 -5.78
N ARG A 176 -14.75 13.20 -6.78
CA ARG A 176 -13.98 14.43 -6.54
C ARG A 176 -14.74 15.50 -5.78
N GLN A 177 -16.06 15.56 -5.91
CA GLN A 177 -16.89 16.49 -5.16
C GLN A 177 -17.02 16.10 -3.68
N SER A 178 -17.09 14.79 -3.42
CA SER A 178 -17.21 14.26 -2.05
C SER A 178 -15.87 14.26 -1.32
N ASP A 179 -14.82 13.77 -1.98
CA ASP A 179 -13.50 13.55 -1.37
C ASP A 179 -12.39 14.05 -2.32
N PRO A 180 -12.11 15.36 -2.36
CA PRO A 180 -11.20 15.95 -3.36
C PRO A 180 -9.73 15.51 -3.21
N LYS A 181 -9.33 14.99 -2.04
CA LYS A 181 -7.95 14.61 -1.72
C LYS A 181 -7.66 13.13 -2.00
N ASP A 182 -8.66 12.33 -2.31
CA ASP A 182 -8.49 10.91 -2.52
C ASP A 182 -7.76 10.61 -3.82
N ILE A 183 -6.92 9.59 -3.77
CA ILE A 183 -6.19 9.08 -4.94
C ILE A 183 -7.14 8.15 -5.69
N ARG A 184 -7.27 8.35 -6.99
CA ARG A 184 -8.14 7.55 -7.86
C ARG A 184 -7.33 6.77 -8.85
N LEU A 185 -7.47 5.46 -8.79
CA LEU A 185 -6.85 4.53 -9.72
C LEU A 185 -7.94 3.95 -10.62
N VAL A 186 -7.64 3.86 -11.91
CA VAL A 186 -8.48 3.15 -12.89
C VAL A 186 -7.68 1.95 -13.36
N TYR A 187 -8.25 0.79 -13.18
CA TYR A 187 -7.65 -0.50 -13.53
C TYR A 187 -8.46 -1.20 -14.62
#